data_c478d48fe865941833a8b5112da4121e
#
_entry.id   c478d48fe865941833a8b5112da4121e
#
_cell.length_a   1.000
_cell.length_b   1.000
_cell.length_c   1.000
_cell.angle_alpha   90.00
_cell.angle_beta   90.00
_cell.angle_gamma   90.00
#
_symmetry.space_group_name_H-M   'P 1'
#
loop_
_entity.id
_entity.type
_entity.pdbx_description
1 polymer ?
#
loop_
_entity_poly.entity_id
_entity_poly.type
_entity_poly.pdbx_seq_one_letter_code
_entity_poly.pdbx_strand_id
1 'polypeptide(L)'
;MKRRAIALCSVAAAVAGMITAVPSAASADSAASAASRTSALKWTDCATENYPTLQCSSVEVPLDHGSPRGKKITLALSRVPHTAKKYQGPLLVNPGGPGGSGLTLAGYVARSLPKDIAAQYDVIGFDPRGVGDSEPALDCRPGHFDPVRPDSVPGTAKTEKANLARAKAFAESCGKKYGKLLRYLDTVSAAKDMDLIRRALGTKKINYFGYSYGTYLGAVYAKLYPERVRRAVLDSIVDPTGVWYEDNLNQDYAFDARHKAFAAWVAKHDAAYGLGTDPAKVEAAWYKVRAAAAKSPLGGKVGAAEFEDTFIPGGYYNGYWPFLAEALAAYVNGKDAEPLVEAYGSFASVDADGDNGYSVYAAVQCRDASWPRDWKTWRHDNWKVHEKAPFMTWNNAWYNAPCAFWPVKPLKPVDVSNKKLPPVLLFQATDDAATPYQGGVVVHRKLRGSSLVVEQGGGNHGITLSGNTCLDDHLAAYLATGEVPRGGSGAADAICSALPDPEPLEAAAASRGPSAAQSGGGTASTLHGMIGFRS
;
A
#
# COMPACT_ATOMS: atom_id res chain seq x y z
N MET A 1 14.61 40.32 72.41
CA MET A 1 15.04 40.15 73.82
C MET A 1 15.83 38.84 73.96
N LYS A 2 17.03 38.99 74.55
CA LYS A 2 17.88 37.95 75.17
C LYS A 2 18.40 36.80 74.32
N ARG A 3 19.63 36.82 73.83
CA ARG A 3 20.96 36.68 74.54
C ARG A 3 21.33 35.22 74.74
N ARG A 4 22.41 34.80 74.04
CA ARG A 4 23.75 34.34 74.52
C ARG A 4 23.75 32.85 74.93
N ALA A 5 24.74 32.04 74.72
CA ALA A 5 26.17 32.26 74.80
C ALA A 5 26.98 31.16 74.09
N ILE A 6 28.20 31.52 73.85
CA ILE A 6 29.39 30.84 73.33
C ILE A 6 29.96 29.86 74.39
N ALA A 7 30.53 28.73 73.99
CA ALA A 7 31.67 28.13 74.64
C ALA A 7 32.59 27.42 73.63
N LEU A 8 33.78 27.98 73.49
CA LEU A 8 34.99 27.33 72.98
C LEU A 8 35.58 26.39 74.02
N CYS A 9 36.08 25.25 73.58
CA CYS A 9 37.30 24.68 74.19
C CYS A 9 38.06 23.81 73.21
N SER A 10 39.32 24.02 73.15
CA SER A 10 40.34 23.57 72.21
C SER A 10 41.06 22.27 72.65
N VAL A 11 41.73 21.65 71.66
CA VAL A 11 43.06 20.95 71.71
C VAL A 11 43.04 19.46 72.05
N ALA A 12 43.39 18.62 71.09
CA ALA A 12 44.70 17.95 71.00
C ALA A 12 44.81 17.02 69.80
N ALA A 13 45.93 17.08 69.15
CA ALA A 13 46.32 16.29 67.95
C ALA A 13 46.67 14.85 68.36
N ALA A 14 46.29 13.87 67.48
CA ALA A 14 46.98 12.60 67.39
C ALA A 14 46.99 12.20 65.89
N VAL A 15 48.17 12.16 65.30
CA VAL A 15 48.48 11.67 63.95
C VAL A 15 48.42 10.15 63.99
N ALA A 16 47.47 9.56 63.22
CA ALA A 16 47.55 8.15 62.84
C ALA A 16 47.16 8.06 61.38
N GLY A 17 48.09 7.69 60.52
CA GLY A 17 47.91 7.53 59.13
C GLY A 17 46.90 6.41 58.79
N MET A 18 45.89 6.77 58.06
CA MET A 18 45.03 5.80 57.38
C MET A 18 45.03 6.09 55.85
N ILE A 19 45.50 5.11 55.13
CA ILE A 19 45.44 5.03 53.67
C ILE A 19 43.98 5.07 53.29
N THR A 20 43.50 6.16 52.72
CA THR A 20 42.18 6.25 52.15
C THR A 20 42.23 5.68 50.71
N ALA A 21 41.71 4.47 50.54
CA ALA A 21 41.37 3.94 49.23
C ALA A 21 40.31 4.82 48.60
N VAL A 22 40.65 5.49 47.50
CA VAL A 22 39.72 6.21 46.65
C VAL A 22 38.91 5.16 45.89
N PRO A 23 37.58 5.10 46.01
CA PRO A 23 36.79 4.25 45.12
C PRO A 23 36.87 4.85 43.72
N SER A 24 37.47 4.11 42.77
CA SER A 24 37.45 4.39 41.36
C SER A 24 36.00 4.52 40.89
N ALA A 25 35.65 5.69 40.43
CA ALA A 25 34.41 5.95 39.66
C ALA A 25 34.59 5.37 38.25
N ALA A 26 34.53 4.06 38.15
CA ALA A 26 34.52 3.33 36.90
C ALA A 26 33.42 2.27 36.97
N SER A 27 32.17 2.62 36.66
CA SER A 27 31.09 1.66 36.37
C SER A 27 29.73 2.32 36.14
N ALA A 28 29.66 3.53 35.59
CA ALA A 28 28.39 4.10 35.17
C ALA A 28 28.17 4.07 33.63
N ASP A 29 29.24 3.79 32.85
CA ASP A 29 29.13 3.76 31.37
C ASP A 29 28.92 2.36 30.77
N SER A 30 28.92 1.30 31.55
CA SER A 30 28.73 -0.07 31.03
C SER A 30 27.27 -0.56 31.03
N ALA A 31 26.33 0.20 31.63
CA ALA A 31 24.92 -0.17 31.63
C ALA A 31 24.14 0.37 30.40
N ALA A 32 24.66 1.34 29.66
CA ALA A 32 24.04 1.89 28.48
C ALA A 32 24.39 1.12 27.16
N SER A 33 25.33 0.18 27.22
CA SER A 33 25.83 -0.57 26.04
C SER A 33 25.22 -1.96 25.86
N ALA A 34 24.26 -2.35 26.66
CA ALA A 34 23.47 -3.58 26.47
C ALA A 34 22.22 -3.34 25.61
N ALA A 35 22.22 -2.31 24.75
CA ALA A 35 21.26 -2.20 23.66
C ALA A 35 21.51 -3.39 22.71
N SER A 36 20.58 -4.35 22.75
CA SER A 36 20.38 -5.45 21.81
C SER A 36 21.31 -5.35 20.57
N ARG A 37 22.39 -6.12 20.56
CA ARG A 37 23.12 -6.42 19.32
C ARG A 37 22.11 -7.18 18.45
N THR A 38 21.43 -6.49 17.54
CA THR A 38 20.72 -7.15 16.45
C THR A 38 21.76 -8.01 15.75
N SER A 39 21.56 -9.33 15.76
CA SER A 39 22.42 -10.24 15.01
C SER A 39 22.42 -9.79 13.56
N ALA A 40 23.58 -9.79 12.91
CA ALA A 40 23.70 -9.48 11.49
C ALA A 40 22.75 -10.41 10.72
N LEU A 41 22.00 -9.85 9.77
CA LEU A 41 21.08 -10.61 8.91
C LEU A 41 21.85 -11.68 8.14
N LYS A 42 21.33 -12.90 8.18
CA LYS A 42 21.84 -14.01 7.37
C LYS A 42 21.02 -14.11 6.10
N TRP A 43 21.61 -13.80 4.98
CA TRP A 43 20.98 -13.89 3.68
C TRP A 43 21.19 -15.27 3.08
N THR A 44 20.13 -15.88 2.57
CA THR A 44 20.12 -17.15 1.86
C THR A 44 19.58 -16.93 0.45
N ASP A 45 19.93 -17.81 -0.46
CA ASP A 45 19.38 -17.77 -1.82
C ASP A 45 17.88 -18.13 -1.78
N CYS A 46 17.06 -17.26 -2.41
CA CYS A 46 15.65 -17.52 -2.68
C CYS A 46 15.31 -17.02 -4.10
N ALA A 47 16.27 -17.17 -5.01
CA ALA A 47 16.12 -16.81 -6.41
C ALA A 47 14.86 -17.45 -7.03
N THR A 48 14.22 -16.68 -7.90
CA THR A 48 13.13 -17.16 -8.74
C THR A 48 13.54 -17.01 -10.20
N GLU A 49 12.81 -17.64 -11.13
CA GLU A 49 13.04 -17.48 -12.56
C GLU A 49 13.03 -15.99 -12.96
N ASN A 50 12.08 -15.22 -12.43
CA ASN A 50 11.97 -13.78 -12.71
C ASN A 50 13.02 -12.92 -12.00
N TYR A 51 13.54 -13.36 -10.85
CA TYR A 51 14.45 -12.61 -9.99
C TYR A 51 15.62 -13.50 -9.51
N PRO A 52 16.59 -13.78 -10.42
CA PRO A 52 17.64 -14.79 -10.18
C PRO A 52 18.70 -14.36 -9.15
N THR A 53 18.68 -13.13 -8.68
CA THR A 53 19.63 -12.61 -7.68
C THR A 53 18.98 -12.33 -6.33
N LEU A 54 17.71 -12.74 -6.16
CA LEU A 54 16.97 -12.49 -4.93
C LEU A 54 17.54 -13.35 -3.79
N GLN A 55 17.73 -12.70 -2.64
CA GLN A 55 18.14 -13.32 -1.40
C GLN A 55 17.10 -13.05 -0.31
N CYS A 56 16.88 -14.02 0.55
CA CYS A 56 15.92 -13.91 1.65
C CYS A 56 16.60 -13.93 3.02
N SER A 57 15.94 -13.32 3.98
CA SER A 57 16.32 -13.29 5.39
C SER A 57 15.10 -13.04 6.26
N SER A 58 15.29 -12.99 7.56
CA SER A 58 14.26 -12.56 8.50
C SER A 58 14.84 -11.75 9.65
N VAL A 59 13.97 -10.97 10.32
CA VAL A 59 14.35 -10.21 11.50
C VAL A 59 13.29 -10.33 12.59
N GLU A 60 13.72 -10.58 13.82
CA GLU A 60 12.82 -10.52 14.97
C GLU A 60 12.60 -9.08 15.44
N VAL A 61 11.34 -8.71 15.61
CA VAL A 61 10.93 -7.42 16.17
C VAL A 61 9.98 -7.62 17.35
N PRO A 62 9.90 -6.68 18.31
CA PRO A 62 8.92 -6.80 19.39
C PRO A 62 7.50 -6.68 18.83
N LEU A 63 6.60 -7.53 19.30
CA LEU A 63 5.17 -7.37 19.02
C LEU A 63 4.69 -6.02 19.54
N ASP A 64 5.06 -5.68 20.78
CA ASP A 64 4.78 -4.40 21.42
C ASP A 64 6.07 -3.59 21.53
N HIS A 65 6.19 -2.51 20.78
CA HIS A 65 7.33 -1.60 20.85
C HIS A 65 7.46 -0.87 22.20
N GLY A 66 6.38 -0.80 23.00
CA GLY A 66 6.42 -0.33 24.39
C GLY A 66 7.03 -1.34 25.35
N SER A 67 7.12 -2.62 24.95
CA SER A 67 7.68 -3.72 25.72
C SER A 67 8.73 -4.50 24.91
N PRO A 68 9.88 -3.89 24.58
CA PRO A 68 10.83 -4.42 23.59
C PRO A 68 11.47 -5.76 23.98
N ARG A 69 11.42 -6.15 25.25
CA ARG A 69 11.87 -7.47 25.77
C ARG A 69 10.74 -8.50 25.84
N GLY A 70 9.51 -8.12 25.49
CA GLY A 70 8.33 -8.98 25.48
C GLY A 70 8.30 -9.96 24.31
N LYS A 71 7.08 -10.40 23.95
CA LYS A 71 6.85 -11.28 22.80
C LYS A 71 7.43 -10.69 21.51
N LYS A 72 8.12 -11.53 20.73
CA LYS A 72 8.64 -11.20 19.40
C LYS A 72 7.71 -11.73 18.32
N ILE A 73 7.84 -11.13 17.17
CA ILE A 73 7.31 -11.58 15.88
C ILE A 73 8.47 -11.57 14.87
N THR A 74 8.33 -12.31 13.79
CA THR A 74 9.35 -12.40 12.75
C THR A 74 8.86 -11.68 11.50
N LEU A 75 9.70 -10.83 10.90
CA LEU A 75 9.42 -10.20 9.62
C LEU A 75 10.28 -10.85 8.55
N ALA A 76 9.65 -11.22 7.45
CA ALA A 76 10.33 -11.73 6.27
C ALA A 76 10.94 -10.57 5.47
N LEU A 77 12.14 -10.78 4.94
CA LEU A 77 12.90 -9.83 4.16
C LEU A 77 13.40 -10.47 2.87
N SER A 78 13.46 -9.67 1.81
CA SER A 78 14.18 -10.03 0.59
C SER A 78 15.21 -8.95 0.23
N ARG A 79 16.19 -9.30 -0.61
CA ARG A 79 17.21 -8.38 -1.07
C ARG A 79 17.67 -8.71 -2.47
N VAL A 80 17.83 -7.68 -3.31
CA VAL A 80 18.74 -7.69 -4.46
C VAL A 80 19.99 -6.89 -4.06
N PRO A 81 21.16 -7.51 -3.92
CA PRO A 81 22.36 -6.84 -3.42
C PRO A 81 22.92 -5.86 -4.45
N HIS A 82 23.51 -4.75 -3.97
CA HIS A 82 24.27 -3.83 -4.81
C HIS A 82 25.50 -4.51 -5.43
N THR A 83 25.91 -4.02 -6.58
CA THR A 83 27.09 -4.52 -7.30
C THR A 83 28.12 -3.43 -7.63
N ALA A 84 27.70 -2.15 -7.57
CA ALA A 84 28.58 -1.03 -7.84
C ALA A 84 29.46 -0.67 -6.62
N LYS A 85 30.68 -0.18 -6.87
CA LYS A 85 31.54 0.39 -5.82
C LYS A 85 30.92 1.61 -5.13
N LYS A 86 30.15 2.42 -5.88
CA LYS A 86 29.41 3.56 -5.35
C LYS A 86 28.13 3.03 -4.69
N TYR A 87 28.17 2.83 -3.39
CA TYR A 87 27.03 2.34 -2.62
C TYR A 87 26.20 3.49 -2.04
N GLN A 88 24.89 3.48 -2.31
CA GLN A 88 23.94 4.51 -1.89
C GLN A 88 23.12 4.11 -0.64
N GLY A 89 23.36 2.91 -0.10
CA GLY A 89 22.64 2.36 1.04
C GLY A 89 21.42 1.50 0.65
N PRO A 90 20.74 0.93 1.64
CA PRO A 90 19.54 0.14 1.37
C PRO A 90 18.39 1.03 0.89
N LEU A 91 17.64 0.53 -0.11
CA LEU A 91 16.38 1.06 -0.60
C LEU A 91 15.26 0.11 -0.18
N LEU A 92 14.52 0.45 0.86
CA LEU A 92 13.36 -0.30 1.31
C LEU A 92 12.19 -0.01 0.38
N VAL A 93 11.51 -1.06 -0.09
CA VAL A 93 10.37 -0.95 -1.00
C VAL A 93 9.10 -1.53 -0.37
N ASN A 94 7.94 -0.92 -0.65
CA ASN A 94 6.64 -1.39 -0.15
C ASN A 94 5.54 -1.16 -1.19
N PRO A 95 4.76 -2.20 -1.57
CA PRO A 95 3.71 -2.09 -2.59
C PRO A 95 2.46 -1.37 -2.11
N GLY A 96 2.21 -1.35 -0.82
CA GLY A 96 0.99 -0.77 -0.25
C GLY A 96 -0.02 -1.82 0.20
N GLY A 97 -1.25 -1.66 -0.19
CA GLY A 97 -2.43 -2.37 0.28
C GLY A 97 -3.22 -1.52 1.28
N PRO A 98 -3.01 -1.58 2.64
CA PRO A 98 -2.04 -2.40 3.38
C PRO A 98 -2.30 -3.90 3.24
N GLY A 99 -1.24 -4.70 3.37
CA GLY A 99 -1.34 -6.15 3.29
C GLY A 99 -0.60 -6.77 2.11
N GLY A 100 -0.10 -5.96 1.18
CA GLY A 100 0.72 -6.43 0.08
C GLY A 100 2.12 -6.89 0.53
N SER A 101 2.59 -8.04 0.00
CA SER A 101 3.94 -8.55 0.21
C SER A 101 4.97 -7.69 -0.53
N GLY A 102 6.03 -7.30 0.17
CA GLY A 102 7.14 -6.55 -0.42
C GLY A 102 8.26 -7.42 -0.98
N LEU A 103 8.23 -8.73 -0.80
CA LEU A 103 9.38 -9.59 -1.09
C LEU A 103 9.74 -9.60 -2.58
N THR A 104 8.76 -9.83 -3.45
CA THR A 104 8.97 -9.84 -4.91
C THR A 104 9.15 -8.43 -5.49
N LEU A 105 8.61 -7.39 -4.82
CA LEU A 105 8.76 -6.00 -5.25
C LEU A 105 10.25 -5.57 -5.27
N ALA A 106 11.09 -6.08 -4.36
CA ALA A 106 12.52 -5.80 -4.40
C ALA A 106 13.17 -6.25 -5.72
N GLY A 107 12.83 -7.45 -6.19
CA GLY A 107 13.26 -7.96 -7.48
C GLY A 107 12.76 -7.12 -8.65
N TYR A 108 11.47 -6.76 -8.61
CA TYR A 108 10.85 -5.92 -9.63
C TYR A 108 11.53 -4.54 -9.74
N VAL A 109 11.67 -3.82 -8.63
CA VAL A 109 12.28 -2.49 -8.60
C VAL A 109 13.74 -2.54 -9.06
N ALA A 110 14.51 -3.52 -8.58
CA ALA A 110 15.90 -3.69 -8.99
C ALA A 110 16.06 -3.99 -10.50
N ARG A 111 15.11 -4.74 -11.08
CA ARG A 111 15.11 -5.07 -12.52
C ARG A 111 14.64 -3.90 -13.40
N SER A 112 13.68 -3.11 -12.90
CA SER A 112 13.04 -2.05 -13.68
C SER A 112 13.80 -0.72 -13.65
N LEU A 113 14.59 -0.45 -12.61
CA LEU A 113 15.49 0.70 -12.56
C LEU A 113 16.61 0.57 -13.61
N PRO A 114 17.15 1.71 -14.14
CA PRO A 114 18.38 1.69 -14.93
C PRO A 114 19.48 0.91 -14.19
N LYS A 115 20.20 0.03 -14.90
CA LYS A 115 21.17 -0.93 -14.32
C LYS A 115 22.24 -0.27 -13.46
N ASP A 116 22.74 0.89 -13.89
CA ASP A 116 23.76 1.68 -13.18
C ASP A 116 23.20 2.29 -11.88
N ILE A 117 21.91 2.58 -11.82
CA ILE A 117 21.23 3.07 -10.62
C ILE A 117 20.92 1.91 -9.67
N ALA A 118 20.27 0.85 -10.16
CA ALA A 118 19.97 -0.34 -9.37
C ALA A 118 21.22 -0.91 -8.69
N ALA A 119 22.34 -0.99 -9.44
CA ALA A 119 23.61 -1.49 -8.94
C ALA A 119 24.18 -0.73 -7.72
N GLN A 120 23.70 0.49 -7.44
CA GLN A 120 24.17 1.31 -6.32
C GLN A 120 23.41 1.07 -5.01
N TYR A 121 22.36 0.25 -5.02
CA TYR A 121 21.47 0.02 -3.87
C TYR A 121 21.39 -1.46 -3.50
N ASP A 122 21.33 -1.75 -2.21
CA ASP A 122 20.66 -2.97 -1.76
C ASP A 122 19.16 -2.71 -1.82
N VAL A 123 18.43 -3.30 -2.78
CA VAL A 123 16.97 -3.15 -2.85
C VAL A 123 16.36 -4.17 -1.91
N ILE A 124 15.67 -3.67 -0.88
CA ILE A 124 15.16 -4.48 0.24
C ILE A 124 13.63 -4.52 0.19
N GLY A 125 13.08 -5.70 -0.02
CA GLY A 125 11.67 -5.99 0.22
C GLY A 125 11.45 -6.46 1.65
N PHE A 126 10.26 -6.25 2.15
CA PHE A 126 9.85 -6.78 3.45
C PHE A 126 8.34 -7.00 3.49
N ASP A 127 7.94 -8.02 4.20
CA ASP A 127 6.56 -8.23 4.57
C ASP A 127 6.30 -7.55 5.91
N PRO A 128 5.41 -6.55 5.96
CA PRO A 128 5.01 -5.95 7.22
C PRO A 128 4.44 -6.99 8.18
N ARG A 129 4.32 -6.62 9.46
CA ARG A 129 3.71 -7.49 10.47
C ARG A 129 2.34 -8.02 10.05
N GLY A 130 2.18 -9.32 10.07
CA GLY A 130 0.96 -10.01 9.66
C GLY A 130 0.85 -10.39 8.19
N VAL A 131 1.74 -9.88 7.34
CA VAL A 131 1.73 -10.06 5.88
C VAL A 131 2.58 -11.28 5.48
N GLY A 132 2.09 -12.05 4.53
CA GLY A 132 2.84 -13.03 3.76
C GLY A 132 3.65 -13.99 4.61
N ASP A 133 4.96 -14.01 4.39
CA ASP A 133 5.91 -14.87 5.10
C ASP A 133 6.33 -14.32 6.47
N SER A 134 5.80 -13.17 6.91
CA SER A 134 6.00 -12.67 8.28
C SER A 134 5.17 -13.46 9.29
N GLU A 135 5.77 -13.83 10.44
CA GLU A 135 5.11 -14.65 11.45
C GLU A 135 4.72 -13.85 12.71
N PRO A 136 3.44 -13.99 13.15
CA PRO A 136 2.37 -14.77 12.54
C PRO A 136 1.72 -14.05 11.38
N ALA A 137 1.45 -14.76 10.27
CA ALA A 137 0.60 -14.25 9.20
C ALA A 137 -0.87 -14.19 9.66
N LEU A 138 -1.62 -13.21 9.14
CA LEU A 138 -3.05 -13.12 9.41
C LEU A 138 -3.86 -13.92 8.39
N ASP A 139 -4.83 -14.63 8.90
CA ASP A 139 -5.89 -15.28 8.13
C ASP A 139 -7.15 -15.25 8.98
N CYS A 140 -7.92 -14.19 8.85
CA CYS A 140 -9.10 -13.98 9.68
C CYS A 140 -10.24 -14.93 9.32
N ARG A 141 -10.49 -15.10 8.04
CA ARG A 141 -11.61 -15.89 7.53
C ARG A 141 -11.35 -16.35 6.10
N PRO A 142 -10.69 -17.51 5.90
CA PRO A 142 -10.50 -18.08 4.58
C PRO A 142 -11.80 -18.16 3.79
N GLY A 143 -11.75 -17.89 2.50
CA GLY A 143 -12.90 -17.92 1.62
C GLY A 143 -13.94 -16.82 1.92
N HIS A 144 -13.53 -15.69 2.52
CA HIS A 144 -14.44 -14.56 2.73
C HIS A 144 -15.01 -14.03 1.42
N PHE A 145 -14.25 -14.15 0.35
CA PHE A 145 -14.63 -13.69 -0.99
C PHE A 145 -15.10 -14.82 -1.92
N ASP A 146 -15.30 -16.04 -1.39
CA ASP A 146 -15.84 -17.13 -2.21
C ASP A 146 -17.18 -16.76 -2.87
N PRO A 147 -17.35 -17.05 -4.17
CA PRO A 147 -18.60 -16.82 -4.86
C PRO A 147 -19.69 -17.83 -4.44
N VAL A 148 -20.99 -17.54 -4.44
CA VAL A 148 -21.57 -16.26 -4.86
C VAL A 148 -21.92 -15.46 -3.63
N ARG A 149 -21.50 -14.21 -3.59
CA ARG A 149 -21.80 -13.30 -2.47
C ARG A 149 -23.16 -12.62 -2.66
N PRO A 150 -23.78 -12.09 -1.58
CA PRO A 150 -24.96 -11.24 -1.72
C PRO A 150 -24.68 -10.03 -2.63
N ASP A 151 -25.69 -9.56 -3.36
CA ASP A 151 -25.56 -8.32 -4.14
C ASP A 151 -24.98 -7.20 -3.26
N SER A 152 -24.00 -6.49 -3.79
CA SER A 152 -23.34 -5.38 -3.11
C SER A 152 -24.32 -4.22 -2.87
N VAL A 153 -25.17 -3.89 -3.84
CA VAL A 153 -26.19 -2.85 -3.68
C VAL A 153 -27.31 -3.37 -2.78
N PRO A 154 -27.48 -2.79 -1.56
CA PRO A 154 -28.46 -3.28 -0.58
C PRO A 154 -29.88 -2.80 -0.91
N GLY A 155 -30.41 -3.21 -2.07
CA GLY A 155 -31.75 -2.84 -2.52
C GLY A 155 -32.89 -3.40 -1.68
N THR A 156 -32.60 -4.36 -0.79
CA THR A 156 -33.58 -4.94 0.14
C THR A 156 -32.99 -5.08 1.54
N ALA A 157 -33.84 -5.06 2.58
CA ALA A 157 -33.42 -5.31 3.95
C ALA A 157 -32.77 -6.70 4.13
N LYS A 158 -33.17 -7.70 3.33
CA LYS A 158 -32.58 -9.05 3.33
C LYS A 158 -31.12 -9.00 2.87
N THR A 159 -30.84 -8.32 1.74
CA THR A 159 -29.50 -8.17 1.18
C THR A 159 -28.58 -7.38 2.13
N GLU A 160 -29.07 -6.25 2.65
CA GLU A 160 -28.33 -5.45 3.64
C GLU A 160 -27.96 -6.28 4.87
N LYS A 161 -28.94 -7.00 5.45
CA LYS A 161 -28.71 -7.89 6.61
C LYS A 161 -27.68 -8.99 6.31
N ALA A 162 -27.71 -9.56 5.11
CA ALA A 162 -26.75 -10.60 4.72
C ALA A 162 -25.32 -10.06 4.65
N ASN A 163 -25.11 -8.90 4.02
CA ASN A 163 -23.80 -8.26 3.94
C ASN A 163 -23.30 -7.80 5.33
N LEU A 164 -24.17 -7.22 6.16
CA LEU A 164 -23.82 -6.86 7.55
C LEU A 164 -23.38 -8.09 8.36
N ALA A 165 -24.09 -9.22 8.22
CA ALA A 165 -23.71 -10.45 8.90
C ALA A 165 -22.33 -10.95 8.46
N ARG A 166 -21.99 -10.83 7.16
CA ARG A 166 -20.66 -11.19 6.64
C ARG A 166 -19.56 -10.29 7.23
N ALA A 167 -19.73 -8.96 7.19
CA ALA A 167 -18.79 -8.00 7.74
C ALA A 167 -18.56 -8.21 9.25
N LYS A 168 -19.64 -8.41 10.01
CA LYS A 168 -19.57 -8.70 11.44
C LYS A 168 -18.85 -10.02 11.72
N ALA A 169 -19.18 -11.09 10.98
CA ALA A 169 -18.55 -12.39 11.15
C ALA A 169 -17.04 -12.35 10.84
N PHE A 170 -16.60 -11.53 9.86
CA PHE A 170 -15.18 -11.32 9.58
C PHE A 170 -14.48 -10.67 10.78
N ALA A 171 -14.99 -9.54 11.28
CA ALA A 171 -14.42 -8.82 12.42
C ALA A 171 -14.39 -9.69 13.69
N GLU A 172 -15.45 -10.46 13.95
CA GLU A 172 -15.52 -11.40 15.08
C GLU A 172 -14.49 -12.53 14.95
N SER A 173 -14.31 -13.08 13.74
CA SER A 173 -13.31 -14.12 13.48
C SER A 173 -11.89 -13.61 13.71
N CYS A 174 -11.56 -12.42 13.19
CA CYS A 174 -10.28 -11.76 13.48
C CYS A 174 -10.08 -11.59 14.98
N GLY A 175 -11.09 -11.06 15.68
CA GLY A 175 -11.03 -10.87 17.13
C GLY A 175 -10.80 -12.16 17.92
N LYS A 176 -11.46 -13.25 17.53
CA LYS A 176 -11.33 -14.57 18.15
C LYS A 176 -9.95 -15.19 17.91
N LYS A 177 -9.46 -15.16 16.66
CA LYS A 177 -8.16 -15.76 16.28
C LYS A 177 -6.98 -14.92 16.80
N TYR A 178 -7.03 -13.58 16.69
CA TYR A 178 -5.85 -12.71 16.84
C TYR A 178 -6.01 -11.57 17.85
N GLY A 179 -7.02 -11.57 18.70
CA GLY A 179 -7.46 -10.44 19.53
C GLY A 179 -6.38 -9.57 20.18
N LYS A 180 -5.34 -10.18 20.79
CA LYS A 180 -4.22 -9.43 21.37
C LYS A 180 -3.27 -8.87 20.30
N LEU A 181 -3.06 -9.60 19.20
CA LEU A 181 -2.18 -9.21 18.10
C LEU A 181 -2.73 -7.98 17.36
N LEU A 182 -4.05 -7.94 17.12
CA LEU A 182 -4.72 -6.85 16.40
C LEU A 182 -4.46 -5.45 16.99
N ARG A 183 -4.07 -5.36 18.26
CA ARG A 183 -3.72 -4.08 18.90
C ARG A 183 -2.44 -3.45 18.37
N TYR A 184 -1.61 -4.25 17.72
CA TYR A 184 -0.29 -3.89 17.24
C TYR A 184 -0.18 -3.97 15.71
N LEU A 185 -1.29 -4.21 15.03
CA LEU A 185 -1.40 -4.17 13.56
C LEU A 185 -1.84 -2.76 13.15
N ASP A 186 -0.87 -1.86 13.04
CA ASP A 186 -1.08 -0.45 12.72
C ASP A 186 0.16 0.12 12.02
N THR A 187 -0.04 1.22 11.29
CA THR A 187 1.03 1.87 10.51
C THR A 187 2.19 2.39 11.39
N VAL A 188 1.92 2.85 12.62
CA VAL A 188 2.97 3.33 13.53
C VAL A 188 3.87 2.17 13.97
N SER A 189 3.28 1.02 14.25
CA SER A 189 4.01 -0.19 14.61
C SER A 189 4.86 -0.70 13.44
N ALA A 190 4.30 -0.72 12.21
CA ALA A 190 5.03 -1.09 11.01
C ALA A 190 6.20 -0.11 10.70
N ALA A 191 6.00 1.19 10.88
CA ALA A 191 7.06 2.19 10.73
C ALA A 191 8.20 2.00 11.77
N LYS A 192 7.87 1.59 13.00
CA LYS A 192 8.89 1.25 14.01
C LYS A 192 9.64 -0.03 13.63
N ASP A 193 8.97 -1.00 13.01
CA ASP A 193 9.63 -2.19 12.46
C ASP A 193 10.64 -1.83 11.38
N MET A 194 10.29 -0.91 10.47
CA MET A 194 11.24 -0.42 9.46
C MET A 194 12.53 0.14 10.10
N ASP A 195 12.43 0.80 11.26
CA ASP A 195 13.62 1.26 11.96
C ASP A 195 14.46 0.12 12.56
N LEU A 196 13.82 -0.98 12.97
CA LEU A 196 14.53 -2.18 13.40
C LEU A 196 15.19 -2.91 12.21
N ILE A 197 14.52 -2.97 11.05
CA ILE A 197 15.12 -3.44 9.80
C ILE A 197 16.35 -2.60 9.46
N ARG A 198 16.26 -1.26 9.50
CA ARG A 198 17.39 -0.36 9.30
C ARG A 198 18.58 -0.70 10.23
N ARG A 199 18.30 -0.96 11.51
CA ARG A 199 19.33 -1.34 12.49
C ARG A 199 19.95 -2.70 12.18
N ALA A 200 19.13 -3.68 11.79
CA ALA A 200 19.59 -5.01 11.41
C ALA A 200 20.45 -4.97 10.13
N LEU A 201 20.16 -4.03 9.21
CA LEU A 201 21.00 -3.74 8.04
C LEU A 201 22.29 -2.97 8.38
N GLY A 202 22.50 -2.57 9.64
CA GLY A 202 23.72 -1.88 10.11
C GLY A 202 23.88 -0.46 9.58
N THR A 203 22.82 0.19 9.08
CA THR A 203 22.89 1.51 8.47
C THR A 203 22.34 2.64 9.34
N LYS A 204 22.88 3.84 9.18
CA LYS A 204 22.38 5.04 9.89
C LYS A 204 21.09 5.58 9.25
N LYS A 205 20.96 5.49 7.93
CA LYS A 205 19.83 6.01 7.15
C LYS A 205 19.40 4.99 6.11
N ILE A 206 18.12 5.02 5.75
CA ILE A 206 17.56 4.25 4.63
C ILE A 206 17.14 5.17 3.49
N ASN A 207 17.05 4.61 2.31
CA ASN A 207 16.24 5.12 1.22
C ASN A 207 14.91 4.35 1.25
N TYR A 208 13.83 4.99 0.83
CA TYR A 208 12.50 4.39 0.82
C TYR A 208 11.79 4.64 -0.49
N PHE A 209 11.05 3.64 -0.96
CA PHE A 209 10.19 3.77 -2.12
C PHE A 209 8.88 3.02 -1.83
N GLY A 210 7.77 3.75 -1.80
CA GLY A 210 6.45 3.20 -1.50
C GLY A 210 5.41 3.61 -2.52
N TYR A 211 4.59 2.63 -2.90
CA TYR A 211 3.38 2.81 -3.70
C TYR A 211 2.14 2.81 -2.80
N SER A 212 1.09 3.55 -3.19
CA SER A 212 -0.23 3.42 -2.58
C SER A 212 -0.20 3.64 -1.05
N TYR A 213 -0.76 2.73 -0.25
CA TYR A 213 -0.59 2.75 1.21
C TYR A 213 0.87 2.87 1.66
N GLY A 214 1.82 2.32 0.89
CA GLY A 214 3.24 2.47 1.17
C GLY A 214 3.69 3.93 1.25
N THR A 215 2.98 4.85 0.60
CA THR A 215 3.23 6.29 0.70
C THR A 215 2.87 6.83 2.09
N TYR A 216 1.75 6.38 2.67
CA TYR A 216 1.38 6.72 4.04
C TYR A 216 2.33 6.09 5.05
N LEU A 217 2.70 4.82 4.89
CA LEU A 217 3.71 4.15 5.71
C LEU A 217 5.05 4.90 5.69
N GLY A 218 5.52 5.28 4.49
CA GLY A 218 6.76 6.06 4.31
C GLY A 218 6.68 7.43 4.96
N ALA A 219 5.56 8.15 4.82
CA ALA A 219 5.34 9.45 5.43
C ALA A 219 5.29 9.36 6.97
N VAL A 220 4.67 8.31 7.54
CA VAL A 220 4.68 8.03 8.98
C VAL A 220 6.08 7.69 9.48
N TYR A 221 6.85 6.86 8.75
CA TYR A 221 8.24 6.59 9.07
C TYR A 221 9.08 7.88 9.09
N ALA A 222 8.95 8.71 8.05
CA ALA A 222 9.63 9.98 7.94
C ALA A 222 9.23 10.97 9.05
N LYS A 223 7.98 10.91 9.53
CA LYS A 223 7.52 11.69 10.68
C LYS A 223 8.19 11.25 11.98
N LEU A 224 8.28 9.94 12.21
CA LEU A 224 8.85 9.38 13.43
C LEU A 224 10.38 9.48 13.48
N TYR A 225 11.04 9.38 12.31
CA TYR A 225 12.49 9.25 12.20
C TYR A 225 13.08 10.12 11.08
N PRO A 226 12.87 11.44 11.07
CA PRO A 226 13.28 12.30 9.97
C PRO A 226 14.80 12.28 9.70
N GLU A 227 15.61 12.12 10.74
CA GLU A 227 17.08 12.06 10.65
C GLU A 227 17.59 10.73 10.07
N ARG A 228 16.73 9.72 9.94
CA ARG A 228 17.07 8.37 9.42
C ARG A 228 16.68 8.17 7.97
N VAL A 229 16.02 9.16 7.37
CA VAL A 229 15.71 9.18 5.94
C VAL A 229 16.87 9.79 5.17
N ARG A 230 17.32 9.12 4.11
CA ARG A 230 18.29 9.64 3.16
C ARG A 230 17.61 10.15 1.89
N ARG A 231 16.75 9.33 1.29
CA ARG A 231 15.89 9.63 0.16
C ARG A 231 14.55 8.98 0.37
N ALA A 232 13.48 9.58 -0.15
CA ALA A 232 12.16 8.97 -0.14
C ALA A 232 11.44 9.25 -1.46
N VAL A 233 10.85 8.21 -2.03
CA VAL A 233 9.99 8.24 -3.21
C VAL A 233 8.62 7.75 -2.79
N LEU A 234 7.59 8.51 -3.11
CA LEU A 234 6.20 8.19 -2.83
C LEU A 234 5.40 8.29 -4.13
N ASP A 235 4.81 7.19 -4.56
CA ASP A 235 4.09 7.08 -5.83
C ASP A 235 2.63 6.67 -5.60
N SER A 236 1.69 7.38 -6.21
CA SER A 236 0.25 7.16 -6.05
C SER A 236 -0.18 7.33 -4.60
N ILE A 237 -0.32 8.57 -4.20
CA ILE A 237 -0.17 9.05 -2.83
C ILE A 237 -1.52 9.10 -2.10
N VAL A 238 -1.59 8.38 -0.97
CA VAL A 238 -2.72 8.43 -0.02
C VAL A 238 -2.84 9.83 0.58
N ASP A 239 -4.06 10.37 0.67
CA ASP A 239 -4.33 11.60 1.41
C ASP A 239 -4.30 11.34 2.93
N PRO A 240 -3.29 11.82 3.66
CA PRO A 240 -3.20 11.54 5.10
C PRO A 240 -4.24 12.29 5.94
N THR A 241 -5.08 13.12 5.33
CA THR A 241 -6.13 13.87 6.03
C THR A 241 -7.47 13.15 6.05
N GLY A 242 -7.71 12.27 5.06
CA GLY A 242 -8.94 11.47 4.94
C GLY A 242 -8.85 10.05 5.48
N VAL A 243 -7.69 9.68 6.05
CA VAL A 243 -7.38 8.33 6.53
C VAL A 243 -8.37 7.89 7.61
N TRP A 244 -9.22 6.89 7.37
CA TRP A 244 -9.38 6.08 6.15
C TRP A 244 -10.79 6.21 5.57
N TYR A 245 -11.80 6.51 6.39
CA TYR A 245 -13.22 6.48 6.00
C TYR A 245 -13.54 7.45 4.86
N GLU A 246 -13.03 8.68 4.97
CA GLU A 246 -13.26 9.73 3.96
C GLU A 246 -12.53 9.41 2.65
N ASP A 247 -11.30 8.88 2.73
CA ASP A 247 -10.54 8.47 1.55
C ASP A 247 -11.28 7.39 0.75
N ASN A 248 -11.89 6.41 1.44
CA ASN A 248 -12.68 5.37 0.78
C ASN A 248 -13.93 5.92 0.07
N LEU A 249 -14.61 6.92 0.64
CA LEU A 249 -15.72 7.60 -0.03
C LEU A 249 -15.24 8.43 -1.24
N ASN A 250 -14.05 9.01 -1.17
CA ASN A 250 -13.46 9.76 -2.28
C ASN A 250 -13.02 8.84 -3.42
N GLN A 251 -12.52 7.64 -3.10
CA GLN A 251 -12.22 6.61 -4.08
C GLN A 251 -13.44 6.24 -4.94
N ASP A 252 -14.62 6.15 -4.36
CA ASP A 252 -15.83 5.76 -5.08
C ASP A 252 -16.12 6.70 -6.26
N TYR A 253 -15.94 8.02 -6.07
CA TYR A 253 -16.08 9.00 -7.16
C TYR A 253 -15.00 8.85 -8.22
N ALA A 254 -13.78 8.58 -7.82
CA ALA A 254 -12.65 8.45 -8.74
C ALA A 254 -12.74 7.14 -9.56
N PHE A 255 -13.13 6.04 -8.94
CA PHE A 255 -13.37 4.78 -9.65
C PHE A 255 -14.56 4.85 -10.61
N ASP A 256 -15.62 5.56 -10.25
CA ASP A 256 -16.74 5.79 -11.16
C ASP A 256 -16.31 6.61 -12.40
N ALA A 257 -15.46 7.62 -12.20
CA ALA A 257 -14.88 8.37 -13.30
C ALA A 257 -14.00 7.48 -14.23
N ARG A 258 -13.19 6.59 -13.64
CA ARG A 258 -12.38 5.63 -14.41
C ARG A 258 -13.24 4.58 -15.12
N HIS A 259 -14.35 4.14 -14.52
CA HIS A 259 -15.32 3.26 -15.19
C HIS A 259 -15.96 3.93 -16.41
N LYS A 260 -16.30 5.22 -16.30
CA LYS A 260 -16.78 6.01 -17.43
C LYS A 260 -15.71 6.21 -18.51
N ALA A 261 -14.44 6.38 -18.12
CA ALA A 261 -13.32 6.43 -19.05
C ALA A 261 -13.16 5.09 -19.80
N PHE A 262 -13.29 3.95 -19.09
CA PHE A 262 -13.35 2.63 -19.73
C PHE A 262 -14.49 2.52 -20.74
N ALA A 263 -15.71 2.95 -20.40
CA ALA A 263 -16.86 2.92 -21.31
C ALA A 263 -16.62 3.82 -22.54
N ALA A 264 -15.98 4.98 -22.38
CA ALA A 264 -15.61 5.87 -23.47
C ALA A 264 -14.55 5.25 -24.37
N TRP A 265 -13.56 4.57 -23.79
CA TRP A 265 -12.55 3.83 -24.56
C TRP A 265 -13.17 2.68 -25.36
N VAL A 266 -14.06 1.89 -24.76
CA VAL A 266 -14.79 0.81 -25.46
C VAL A 266 -15.62 1.38 -26.63
N ALA A 267 -16.34 2.48 -26.41
CA ALA A 267 -17.14 3.13 -27.45
C ALA A 267 -16.26 3.67 -28.61
N LYS A 268 -15.07 4.17 -28.34
CA LYS A 268 -14.08 4.57 -29.35
C LYS A 268 -13.64 3.38 -30.21
N HIS A 269 -13.62 2.18 -29.63
CA HIS A 269 -13.19 0.94 -30.26
C HIS A 269 -14.40 0.01 -30.65
N ASP A 270 -15.54 0.61 -31.00
CA ASP A 270 -16.77 -0.13 -31.36
C ASP A 270 -16.56 -1.16 -32.49
N ALA A 271 -15.66 -0.88 -33.42
CA ALA A 271 -15.34 -1.83 -34.50
C ALA A 271 -14.78 -3.16 -33.95
N ALA A 272 -14.13 -3.18 -32.79
CA ALA A 272 -13.61 -4.39 -32.16
C ALA A 272 -14.66 -5.06 -31.24
N TYR A 273 -15.48 -4.27 -30.56
CA TYR A 273 -16.33 -4.79 -29.48
C TYR A 273 -17.84 -4.85 -29.82
N GLY A 274 -18.31 -4.07 -30.80
CA GLY A 274 -19.73 -4.06 -31.23
C GLY A 274 -20.71 -3.64 -30.12
N LEU A 275 -20.29 -2.73 -29.23
CA LEU A 275 -21.11 -2.25 -28.10
C LEU A 275 -21.72 -0.86 -28.31
N GLY A 276 -21.44 -0.27 -29.49
CA GLY A 276 -21.90 1.05 -29.93
C GLY A 276 -20.89 2.16 -29.63
N THR A 277 -21.01 3.25 -30.37
CA THR A 277 -20.10 4.40 -30.34
C THR A 277 -20.46 5.44 -29.26
N ASP A 278 -21.51 5.19 -28.48
CA ASP A 278 -21.98 6.06 -27.40
C ASP A 278 -21.52 5.51 -26.03
N PRO A 279 -20.61 6.22 -25.30
CA PRO A 279 -20.14 5.78 -23.99
C PRO A 279 -21.26 5.49 -22.97
N ALA A 280 -22.33 6.28 -22.99
CA ALA A 280 -23.45 6.09 -22.08
C ALA A 280 -24.21 4.78 -22.36
N LYS A 281 -24.27 4.34 -23.63
CA LYS A 281 -24.86 3.05 -24.00
C LYS A 281 -23.98 1.88 -23.58
N VAL A 282 -22.66 2.01 -23.70
CA VAL A 282 -21.70 1.02 -23.21
C VAL A 282 -21.80 0.87 -21.68
N GLU A 283 -21.81 1.98 -20.96
CA GLU A 283 -21.99 1.98 -19.50
C GLU A 283 -23.35 1.35 -19.12
N ALA A 284 -24.43 1.71 -19.80
CA ALA A 284 -25.76 1.11 -19.59
C ALA A 284 -25.78 -0.40 -19.89
N ALA A 285 -25.01 -0.88 -20.88
CA ALA A 285 -24.87 -2.31 -21.17
C ALA A 285 -24.16 -3.02 -20.01
N TRP A 286 -23.12 -2.45 -19.43
CA TRP A 286 -22.43 -2.98 -18.24
C TRP A 286 -23.43 -3.15 -17.07
N TYR A 287 -24.23 -2.11 -16.75
CA TYR A 287 -25.23 -2.20 -15.68
C TYR A 287 -26.34 -3.23 -15.98
N LYS A 288 -26.69 -3.44 -17.26
CA LYS A 288 -27.65 -4.52 -17.65
C LYS A 288 -27.05 -5.90 -17.37
N VAL A 289 -25.75 -6.11 -17.67
CA VAL A 289 -25.08 -7.38 -17.37
C VAL A 289 -24.99 -7.59 -15.85
N ARG A 290 -24.59 -6.56 -15.10
CA ARG A 290 -24.60 -6.60 -13.62
C ARG A 290 -25.97 -7.00 -13.06
N ALA A 291 -27.05 -6.41 -13.58
CA ALA A 291 -28.42 -6.73 -13.15
C ALA A 291 -28.84 -8.16 -13.55
N ALA A 292 -28.33 -8.69 -14.66
CA ALA A 292 -28.52 -10.10 -15.04
C ALA A 292 -27.77 -11.03 -14.08
N ALA A 293 -26.52 -10.72 -13.74
CA ALA A 293 -25.70 -11.46 -12.78
C ALA A 293 -26.33 -11.47 -11.37
N ALA A 294 -26.95 -10.37 -10.95
CA ALA A 294 -27.69 -10.30 -9.70
C ALA A 294 -28.90 -11.25 -9.63
N LYS A 295 -29.55 -11.50 -10.76
CA LYS A 295 -30.72 -12.41 -10.85
C LYS A 295 -30.28 -13.87 -10.96
N SER A 296 -29.22 -14.13 -11.73
CA SER A 296 -28.69 -15.47 -11.98
C SER A 296 -27.19 -15.34 -12.19
N PRO A 297 -26.35 -15.90 -11.29
CA PRO A 297 -24.91 -15.83 -11.45
C PRO A 297 -24.44 -16.39 -12.79
N LEU A 298 -23.62 -15.61 -13.51
CA LEU A 298 -23.08 -16.00 -14.81
C LEU A 298 -22.13 -17.19 -14.63
N GLY A 299 -22.28 -18.22 -15.44
CA GLY A 299 -21.54 -19.47 -15.29
C GLY A 299 -21.68 -20.13 -13.87
N GLY A 300 -22.72 -19.76 -13.12
CA GLY A 300 -22.91 -20.23 -11.74
C GLY A 300 -21.94 -19.65 -10.71
N LYS A 301 -21.04 -18.73 -11.10
CA LYS A 301 -19.95 -18.18 -10.25
C LYS A 301 -19.97 -16.67 -10.13
N VAL A 302 -20.29 -15.94 -11.19
CA VAL A 302 -20.18 -14.48 -11.23
C VAL A 302 -21.54 -13.84 -10.93
N GLY A 303 -21.83 -13.57 -9.66
CA GLY A 303 -22.95 -12.76 -9.21
C GLY A 303 -22.66 -11.26 -9.38
N ALA A 304 -23.53 -10.40 -8.85
CA ALA A 304 -23.37 -8.95 -8.99
C ALA A 304 -22.09 -8.43 -8.35
N ALA A 305 -21.76 -8.90 -7.14
CA ALA A 305 -20.55 -8.48 -6.44
C ALA A 305 -19.28 -9.00 -7.12
N GLU A 306 -19.28 -10.23 -7.60
CA GLU A 306 -18.17 -10.81 -8.37
C GLU A 306 -17.97 -10.09 -9.71
N PHE A 307 -19.07 -9.70 -10.36
CA PHE A 307 -19.01 -8.93 -11.61
C PHE A 307 -18.39 -7.54 -11.38
N GLU A 308 -18.76 -6.83 -10.34
CA GLU A 308 -18.12 -5.56 -9.96
C GLU A 308 -16.62 -5.76 -9.70
N ASP A 309 -16.27 -6.77 -8.87
CA ASP A 309 -14.87 -7.10 -8.57
C ASP A 309 -14.02 -7.35 -9.82
N THR A 310 -14.61 -7.98 -10.85
CA THR A 310 -13.93 -8.27 -12.12
C THR A 310 -13.51 -6.98 -12.82
N PHE A 311 -14.30 -5.90 -12.72
CA PHE A 311 -14.03 -4.64 -13.44
C PHE A 311 -13.27 -3.61 -12.61
N ILE A 312 -13.21 -3.73 -11.26
CA ILE A 312 -12.47 -2.80 -10.39
C ILE A 312 -10.99 -2.70 -10.77
N PRO A 313 -10.25 -3.79 -11.08
CA PRO A 313 -8.84 -3.72 -11.51
C PRO A 313 -8.59 -2.84 -12.74
N GLY A 314 -9.57 -2.70 -13.64
CA GLY A 314 -9.52 -1.74 -14.75
C GLY A 314 -9.47 -0.27 -14.33
N GLY A 315 -9.85 0.04 -13.09
CA GLY A 315 -9.67 1.36 -12.48
C GLY A 315 -8.26 1.60 -11.93
N TYR A 316 -7.53 0.52 -11.62
CA TYR A 316 -6.12 0.58 -11.23
C TYR A 316 -5.18 0.66 -12.43
N TYR A 317 -5.50 -0.09 -13.50
CA TYR A 317 -4.64 -0.19 -14.68
C TYR A 317 -5.44 -0.35 -15.96
N ASN A 318 -5.31 0.62 -16.87
CA ASN A 318 -6.02 0.60 -18.16
C ASN A 318 -5.54 -0.52 -19.11
N GLY A 319 -4.36 -1.10 -18.90
CA GLY A 319 -3.89 -2.26 -19.63
C GLY A 319 -4.78 -3.51 -19.52
N TYR A 320 -5.69 -3.54 -18.56
CA TYR A 320 -6.71 -4.60 -18.42
C TYR A 320 -7.97 -4.32 -19.25
N TRP A 321 -8.17 -3.10 -19.76
CA TRP A 321 -9.36 -2.72 -20.49
C TRP A 321 -9.68 -3.59 -21.71
N PRO A 322 -8.69 -3.97 -22.54
CA PRO A 322 -8.97 -4.84 -23.69
C PRO A 322 -9.60 -6.18 -23.31
N PHE A 323 -9.09 -6.84 -22.27
CA PHE A 323 -9.61 -8.12 -21.79
C PHE A 323 -11.00 -7.98 -21.17
N LEU A 324 -11.22 -6.93 -20.38
CA LEU A 324 -12.51 -6.63 -19.75
C LEU A 324 -13.58 -6.28 -20.79
N ALA A 325 -13.20 -5.57 -21.85
CA ALA A 325 -14.10 -5.22 -22.96
C ALA A 325 -14.49 -6.43 -23.78
N GLU A 326 -13.55 -7.35 -24.09
CA GLU A 326 -13.87 -8.61 -24.76
C GLU A 326 -14.85 -9.46 -23.95
N ALA A 327 -14.59 -9.62 -22.65
CA ALA A 327 -15.48 -10.38 -21.77
C ALA A 327 -16.90 -9.77 -21.72
N LEU A 328 -16.99 -8.43 -21.64
CA LEU A 328 -18.27 -7.72 -21.68
C LEU A 328 -18.98 -7.90 -23.01
N ALA A 329 -18.26 -7.73 -24.13
CA ALA A 329 -18.79 -7.82 -25.48
C ALA A 329 -19.32 -9.24 -25.81
N ALA A 330 -18.59 -10.27 -25.41
CA ALA A 330 -19.01 -11.67 -25.60
C ALA A 330 -20.39 -11.93 -24.96
N TYR A 331 -20.59 -11.44 -23.75
CA TYR A 331 -21.89 -11.61 -23.06
C TYR A 331 -22.99 -10.71 -23.63
N VAL A 332 -22.70 -9.46 -23.94
CA VAL A 332 -23.71 -8.53 -24.46
C VAL A 332 -24.22 -8.99 -25.82
N ASN A 333 -23.31 -9.33 -26.74
CA ASN A 333 -23.62 -9.68 -28.13
C ASN A 333 -24.07 -11.14 -28.29
N GLY A 334 -23.41 -12.09 -27.57
CA GLY A 334 -23.62 -13.54 -27.77
C GLY A 334 -24.26 -14.26 -26.57
N LYS A 335 -24.44 -13.60 -25.44
CA LYS A 335 -24.82 -14.24 -24.16
C LYS A 335 -23.82 -15.30 -23.70
N ASP A 336 -22.60 -15.24 -24.19
CA ASP A 336 -21.50 -16.10 -23.77
C ASP A 336 -20.95 -15.58 -22.43
N ALA A 337 -21.10 -16.38 -21.37
CA ALA A 337 -20.64 -16.03 -20.01
C ALA A 337 -19.21 -16.50 -19.72
N GLU A 338 -18.64 -17.38 -20.54
CA GLU A 338 -17.34 -18.01 -20.27
C GLU A 338 -16.22 -16.97 -20.13
N PRO A 339 -16.07 -15.97 -21.05
CA PRO A 339 -15.03 -14.96 -20.90
C PRO A 339 -15.17 -14.09 -19.64
N LEU A 340 -16.40 -13.87 -19.13
CA LEU A 340 -16.60 -13.17 -17.85
C LEU A 340 -16.19 -14.03 -16.66
N VAL A 341 -16.40 -15.35 -16.71
CA VAL A 341 -15.96 -16.29 -15.67
C VAL A 341 -14.43 -16.39 -15.65
N GLU A 342 -13.78 -16.43 -16.81
CA GLU A 342 -12.33 -16.40 -16.95
C GLU A 342 -11.73 -15.07 -16.44
N ALA A 343 -12.35 -13.92 -16.80
CA ALA A 343 -11.94 -12.61 -16.33
C ALA A 343 -12.07 -12.51 -14.80
N TYR A 344 -13.18 -13.01 -14.22
CA TYR A 344 -13.31 -13.12 -12.77
C TYR A 344 -12.18 -13.94 -12.13
N GLY A 345 -11.88 -15.10 -12.71
CA GLY A 345 -10.78 -15.95 -12.25
C GLY A 345 -9.42 -15.26 -12.29
N SER A 346 -9.19 -14.46 -13.31
CA SER A 346 -7.90 -13.78 -13.55
C SER A 346 -7.72 -12.48 -12.76
N PHE A 347 -8.81 -11.72 -12.52
CA PHE A 347 -8.74 -10.36 -11.99
C PHE A 347 -9.33 -10.18 -10.59
N ALA A 348 -10.16 -11.12 -10.12
CA ALA A 348 -10.97 -10.89 -8.92
C ALA A 348 -11.11 -12.07 -7.97
N SER A 349 -10.74 -13.29 -8.38
CA SER A 349 -10.73 -14.44 -7.46
C SER A 349 -9.66 -14.25 -6.39
N VAL A 350 -9.99 -14.62 -5.16
CA VAL A 350 -9.10 -14.46 -4.00
C VAL A 350 -8.64 -15.84 -3.55
N ASP A 351 -7.34 -16.02 -3.45
CA ASP A 351 -6.67 -17.18 -2.88
C ASP A 351 -6.23 -16.95 -1.43
N ALA A 352 -5.40 -17.81 -0.90
CA ALA A 352 -4.91 -17.72 0.48
C ALA A 352 -4.08 -16.45 0.72
N ASP A 353 -3.31 -16.00 -0.27
CA ASP A 353 -2.49 -14.79 -0.17
C ASP A 353 -3.38 -13.55 -0.16
N GLY A 354 -4.41 -13.51 -1.01
CA GLY A 354 -5.40 -12.46 -1.00
C GLY A 354 -6.27 -12.44 0.28
N ASP A 355 -6.61 -13.59 0.86
CA ASP A 355 -7.26 -13.68 2.18
C ASP A 355 -6.35 -13.14 3.30
N ASN A 356 -5.03 -13.42 3.26
CA ASN A 356 -4.03 -12.80 4.14
C ASN A 356 -3.97 -11.29 3.93
N GLY A 357 -3.79 -10.84 2.69
CA GLY A 357 -3.74 -9.42 2.33
C GLY A 357 -4.95 -8.66 2.87
N TYR A 358 -6.16 -9.16 2.64
CA TYR A 358 -7.39 -8.54 3.17
C TYR A 358 -7.47 -8.55 4.70
N SER A 359 -7.01 -9.62 5.33
CA SER A 359 -6.98 -9.70 6.80
C SER A 359 -6.10 -8.61 7.40
N VAL A 360 -4.94 -8.36 6.81
CA VAL A 360 -4.02 -7.28 7.22
C VAL A 360 -4.59 -5.91 6.84
N TYR A 361 -5.15 -5.76 5.64
CA TYR A 361 -5.82 -4.54 5.22
C TYR A 361 -6.85 -4.08 6.27
N ALA A 362 -7.79 -4.95 6.60
CA ALA A 362 -8.82 -4.64 7.60
C ALA A 362 -8.21 -4.36 8.99
N ALA A 363 -7.19 -5.14 9.40
CA ALA A 363 -6.56 -4.95 10.71
C ALA A 363 -5.90 -3.57 10.82
N VAL A 364 -5.15 -3.14 9.81
CA VAL A 364 -4.43 -1.86 9.80
C VAL A 364 -5.40 -0.70 9.68
N GLN A 365 -6.29 -0.73 8.71
CA GLN A 365 -7.23 0.38 8.47
C GLN A 365 -8.18 0.61 9.64
N CYS A 366 -8.75 -0.46 10.20
CA CYS A 366 -9.65 -0.35 11.35
C CYS A 366 -8.91 0.03 12.65
N ARG A 367 -7.58 -0.13 12.70
CA ARG A 367 -6.75 0.23 13.86
C ARG A 367 -6.18 1.63 13.77
N ASP A 368 -5.76 2.08 12.60
CA ASP A 368 -5.09 3.38 12.39
C ASP A 368 -5.99 4.57 12.65
N ALA A 369 -7.29 4.45 12.36
CA ALA A 369 -8.24 5.55 12.47
C ALA A 369 -9.61 5.10 13.00
N SER A 370 -10.38 6.07 13.47
CA SER A 370 -11.75 5.82 13.88
C SER A 370 -12.68 5.74 12.67
N TRP A 371 -13.47 4.67 12.61
CA TRP A 371 -14.53 4.48 11.64
C TRP A 371 -15.90 4.65 12.33
N PRO A 372 -16.95 5.09 11.61
CA PRO A 372 -18.28 5.15 12.18
C PRO A 372 -18.74 3.77 12.71
N ARG A 373 -19.22 3.75 13.95
CA ARG A 373 -19.72 2.51 14.58
C ARG A 373 -21.22 2.33 14.37
N ASP A 374 -21.91 3.40 14.03
CA ASP A 374 -23.33 3.39 13.71
C ASP A 374 -23.51 3.12 12.21
N TRP A 375 -24.21 2.03 11.90
CA TRP A 375 -24.49 1.64 10.52
C TRP A 375 -25.37 2.64 9.78
N LYS A 376 -26.17 3.45 10.48
CA LYS A 376 -26.99 4.51 9.83
C LYS A 376 -26.12 5.55 9.14
N THR A 377 -24.97 5.88 9.72
CA THR A 377 -23.97 6.78 9.09
C THR A 377 -23.45 6.17 7.80
N TRP A 378 -22.97 4.91 7.83
CA TRP A 378 -22.53 4.20 6.62
C TRP A 378 -23.59 4.18 5.53
N ARG A 379 -24.81 3.81 5.91
CA ARG A 379 -25.94 3.73 4.99
C ARG A 379 -26.25 5.08 4.35
N HIS A 380 -26.29 6.15 5.15
CA HIS A 380 -26.55 7.51 4.67
C HIS A 380 -25.46 7.97 3.69
N ASP A 381 -24.19 7.86 4.09
CA ASP A 381 -23.07 8.37 3.32
C ASP A 381 -22.90 7.60 2.01
N ASN A 382 -22.95 6.27 2.06
CA ASN A 382 -22.78 5.45 0.86
C ASN A 382 -23.95 5.57 -0.13
N TRP A 383 -25.21 5.74 0.32
CA TRP A 383 -26.30 6.05 -0.61
C TRP A 383 -26.10 7.42 -1.27
N LYS A 384 -25.67 8.43 -0.53
CA LYS A 384 -25.39 9.76 -1.08
C LYS A 384 -24.27 9.73 -2.12
N VAL A 385 -23.24 8.92 -1.92
CA VAL A 385 -22.16 8.71 -2.89
C VAL A 385 -22.68 7.90 -4.08
N HIS A 386 -23.38 6.80 -3.83
CA HIS A 386 -23.94 5.91 -4.86
C HIS A 386 -24.88 6.61 -5.86
N GLU A 387 -25.62 7.62 -5.43
CA GLU A 387 -26.45 8.44 -6.33
C GLU A 387 -25.63 9.12 -7.45
N LYS A 388 -24.34 9.37 -7.23
CA LYS A 388 -23.44 10.07 -8.14
C LYS A 388 -22.37 9.17 -8.75
N ALA A 389 -21.96 8.15 -8.02
CA ALA A 389 -20.87 7.25 -8.32
C ALA A 389 -21.28 5.79 -8.01
N PRO A 390 -22.19 5.21 -8.81
CA PRO A 390 -22.77 3.89 -8.49
C PRO A 390 -21.84 2.71 -8.73
N PHE A 391 -20.75 2.86 -9.48
CA PHE A 391 -19.92 1.77 -9.99
C PHE A 391 -19.47 0.78 -8.89
N MET A 392 -18.81 1.26 -7.83
CA MET A 392 -18.31 0.36 -6.79
C MET A 392 -18.66 0.77 -5.35
N THR A 393 -19.42 1.85 -5.13
CA THR A 393 -19.64 2.43 -3.80
C THR A 393 -20.10 1.39 -2.77
N TRP A 394 -21.09 0.58 -3.08
CA TRP A 394 -21.57 -0.43 -2.13
C TRP A 394 -20.62 -1.62 -2.01
N ASN A 395 -19.89 -1.98 -3.06
CA ASN A 395 -18.84 -3.00 -2.98
C ASN A 395 -17.73 -2.54 -2.01
N ASN A 396 -17.24 -1.33 -2.19
CA ASN A 396 -16.23 -0.71 -1.33
C ASN A 396 -16.73 -0.54 0.12
N ALA A 397 -18.00 -0.14 0.30
CA ALA A 397 -18.62 -0.05 1.62
C ALA A 397 -18.55 -1.40 2.37
N TRP A 398 -18.89 -2.51 1.70
CA TRP A 398 -18.83 -3.85 2.32
C TRP A 398 -17.41 -4.34 2.54
N TYR A 399 -16.46 -3.97 1.66
CA TYR A 399 -15.04 -4.26 1.84
C TYR A 399 -14.51 -3.66 3.15
N ASN A 400 -14.97 -2.46 3.50
CA ASN A 400 -14.55 -1.73 4.70
C ASN A 400 -15.47 -1.90 5.92
N ALA A 401 -16.68 -2.42 5.75
CA ALA A 401 -17.68 -2.58 6.81
C ALA A 401 -17.23 -3.36 8.06
N PRO A 402 -16.26 -4.31 8.01
CA PRO A 402 -15.71 -4.91 9.22
C PRO A 402 -15.19 -3.89 10.24
N CYS A 403 -14.76 -2.70 9.81
CA CYS A 403 -14.27 -1.64 10.70
C CYS A 403 -15.36 -1.10 11.63
N ALA A 404 -16.65 -1.14 11.23
CA ALA A 404 -17.76 -0.80 12.11
C ALA A 404 -17.86 -1.73 13.33
N PHE A 405 -17.39 -2.97 13.20
CA PHE A 405 -17.46 -4.04 14.22
C PHE A 405 -16.10 -4.41 14.81
N TRP A 406 -15.02 -3.70 14.42
CA TRP A 406 -13.66 -4.10 14.78
C TRP A 406 -13.44 -4.18 16.29
N PRO A 407 -12.82 -5.26 16.80
CA PRO A 407 -12.82 -5.55 18.25
C PRO A 407 -11.79 -4.76 19.06
N VAL A 408 -10.87 -4.05 18.41
CA VAL A 408 -9.85 -3.24 19.09
C VAL A 408 -10.11 -1.75 18.90
N LYS A 409 -9.68 -0.94 19.89
CA LYS A 409 -9.85 0.52 19.82
C LYS A 409 -8.97 1.11 18.74
N PRO A 410 -9.46 2.08 17.95
CA PRO A 410 -8.65 2.78 16.96
C PRO A 410 -7.58 3.68 17.60
N LEU A 411 -6.55 3.97 16.84
CA LEU A 411 -5.57 5.02 17.11
C LEU A 411 -6.06 6.37 16.57
N LYS A 412 -5.25 7.39 16.76
CA LYS A 412 -5.40 8.66 16.04
C LYS A 412 -4.48 8.65 14.82
N PRO A 413 -4.95 9.07 13.64
CA PRO A 413 -4.11 9.24 12.48
C PRO A 413 -2.89 10.12 12.77
N VAL A 414 -1.77 9.80 12.14
CA VAL A 414 -0.53 10.56 12.32
C VAL A 414 -0.56 11.80 11.43
N ASP A 415 -0.37 12.98 12.01
CA ASP A 415 -0.06 14.17 11.20
C ASP A 415 1.36 14.04 10.64
N VAL A 416 1.44 13.77 9.35
CA VAL A 416 2.71 13.54 8.64
C VAL A 416 3.49 14.83 8.34
N SER A 417 2.95 16.01 8.69
CA SER A 417 3.61 17.30 8.44
C SER A 417 5.06 17.29 8.94
N ASN A 418 6.02 17.60 8.06
CA ASN A 418 7.44 17.57 8.37
C ASN A 418 8.22 18.67 7.64
N LYS A 419 9.12 19.34 8.37
CA LYS A 419 9.98 20.42 7.87
C LYS A 419 11.48 20.07 7.90
N LYS A 420 11.82 18.86 8.36
CA LYS A 420 13.20 18.43 8.64
C LYS A 420 13.71 17.36 7.68
N LEU A 421 12.88 16.95 6.71
CA LEU A 421 13.26 15.90 5.75
C LEU A 421 14.24 16.44 4.70
N PRO A 422 15.12 15.58 4.17
CA PRO A 422 15.74 15.85 2.89
C PRO A 422 14.64 15.99 1.82
N PRO A 423 14.98 16.47 0.61
CA PRO A 423 14.01 16.47 -0.49
C PRO A 423 13.36 15.10 -0.67
N VAL A 424 12.04 15.08 -0.82
CA VAL A 424 11.21 13.88 -1.07
C VAL A 424 10.63 13.99 -2.47
N LEU A 425 10.72 12.95 -3.26
CA LEU A 425 10.15 12.92 -4.61
C LEU A 425 8.77 12.23 -4.57
N LEU A 426 7.77 12.93 -5.08
CA LEU A 426 6.37 12.54 -5.11
C LEU A 426 5.93 12.34 -6.56
N PHE A 427 5.18 11.27 -6.83
CA PHE A 427 4.58 10.99 -8.13
C PHE A 427 3.08 10.80 -7.98
N GLN A 428 2.31 11.43 -8.89
CA GLN A 428 0.85 11.33 -8.85
C GLN A 428 0.24 11.49 -10.24
N ALA A 429 -0.63 10.56 -10.63
CA ALA A 429 -1.47 10.71 -11.82
C ALA A 429 -2.69 11.58 -11.51
N THR A 430 -3.18 12.33 -12.51
CA THR A 430 -4.34 13.22 -12.32
C THR A 430 -5.65 12.47 -12.15
N ASP A 431 -5.76 11.26 -12.73
CA ASP A 431 -7.00 10.48 -12.78
C ASP A 431 -6.85 9.11 -12.05
N ASP A 432 -5.88 9.01 -11.12
CA ASP A 432 -5.71 7.85 -10.24
C ASP A 432 -6.96 7.66 -9.38
N ALA A 433 -7.60 6.49 -9.50
CA ALA A 433 -8.83 6.19 -8.77
C ALA A 433 -8.57 5.69 -7.35
N ALA A 434 -7.51 4.93 -7.14
CA ALA A 434 -7.21 4.32 -5.85
C ALA A 434 -6.63 5.32 -4.84
N THR A 435 -5.83 6.28 -5.33
CA THR A 435 -5.32 7.40 -4.56
C THR A 435 -5.53 8.70 -5.36
N PRO A 436 -6.69 9.33 -5.20
CA PRO A 436 -7.05 10.52 -6.00
C PRO A 436 -6.01 11.64 -5.91
N TYR A 437 -5.82 12.38 -7.00
CA TYR A 437 -4.82 13.44 -7.21
C TYR A 437 -4.61 14.38 -6.01
N GLN A 438 -5.68 14.69 -5.30
CA GLN A 438 -5.63 15.59 -4.15
C GLN A 438 -4.69 15.08 -3.05
N GLY A 439 -4.52 13.77 -2.88
CA GLY A 439 -3.59 13.18 -1.92
C GLY A 439 -2.15 13.61 -2.17
N GLY A 440 -1.70 13.58 -3.42
CA GLY A 440 -0.38 14.06 -3.83
C GLY A 440 -0.17 15.53 -3.49
N VAL A 441 -1.17 16.38 -3.79
CA VAL A 441 -1.14 17.81 -3.50
C VAL A 441 -1.08 18.10 -1.99
N VAL A 442 -1.86 17.36 -1.20
CA VAL A 442 -1.87 17.49 0.27
C VAL A 442 -0.52 17.10 0.87
N VAL A 443 0.03 15.95 0.45
CA VAL A 443 1.33 15.48 0.96
C VAL A 443 2.45 16.42 0.54
N HIS A 444 2.43 16.94 -0.68
CA HIS A 444 3.40 17.93 -1.13
C HIS A 444 3.43 19.18 -0.22
N ARG A 445 2.26 19.69 0.17
CA ARG A 445 2.15 20.82 1.10
C ARG A 445 2.63 20.46 2.52
N LYS A 446 2.37 19.23 3.00
CA LYS A 446 2.73 18.77 4.34
C LYS A 446 4.22 18.43 4.48
N LEU A 447 4.87 17.91 3.46
CA LEU A 447 6.29 17.57 3.44
C LEU A 447 7.09 18.71 2.82
N ARG A 448 7.47 19.69 3.65
CA ARG A 448 8.19 20.87 3.17
C ARG A 448 9.50 20.48 2.49
N GLY A 449 9.69 20.95 1.26
CA GLY A 449 10.88 20.64 0.46
C GLY A 449 10.73 19.40 -0.41
N SER A 450 9.56 18.74 -0.42
CA SER A 450 9.23 17.73 -1.43
C SER A 450 9.09 18.35 -2.82
N SER A 451 9.03 17.50 -3.82
CA SER A 451 8.75 17.88 -5.21
C SER A 451 7.70 16.92 -5.76
N LEU A 452 6.69 17.45 -6.43
CA LEU A 452 5.58 16.69 -7.02
C LEU A 452 5.72 16.65 -8.54
N VAL A 453 5.96 15.45 -9.06
CA VAL A 453 5.92 15.13 -10.49
C VAL A 453 4.53 14.58 -10.82
N VAL A 454 3.83 15.19 -11.75
CA VAL A 454 2.46 14.85 -12.11
C VAL A 454 2.42 14.17 -13.48
N GLU A 455 1.74 13.03 -13.56
CA GLU A 455 1.34 12.45 -14.83
C GLU A 455 -0.01 13.04 -15.25
N GLN A 456 0.03 13.95 -16.20
CA GLN A 456 -1.15 14.66 -16.69
C GLN A 456 -1.97 13.78 -17.64
N GLY A 457 -3.25 13.59 -17.33
CA GLY A 457 -4.18 12.74 -18.08
C GLY A 457 -3.99 11.25 -17.86
N GLY A 458 -3.10 10.86 -16.92
CA GLY A 458 -2.90 9.47 -16.51
C GLY A 458 -3.91 9.03 -15.46
N GLY A 459 -4.36 7.77 -15.56
CA GLY A 459 -5.30 7.20 -14.61
C GLY A 459 -4.85 5.83 -14.06
N ASN A 460 -3.60 5.47 -14.30
CA ASN A 460 -3.02 4.26 -13.71
C ASN A 460 -2.57 4.55 -12.27
N HIS A 461 -2.69 3.54 -11.42
CA HIS A 461 -2.22 3.55 -10.04
C HIS A 461 -0.82 2.91 -9.99
N GLY A 462 0.19 3.64 -9.47
CA GLY A 462 1.59 3.23 -9.57
C GLY A 462 2.18 3.56 -10.95
N ILE A 463 2.68 4.77 -11.11
CA ILE A 463 3.02 5.32 -12.43
C ILE A 463 4.51 5.24 -12.77
N THR A 464 5.38 5.10 -11.77
CA THR A 464 6.82 4.91 -12.02
C THR A 464 7.17 3.45 -12.26
N LEU A 465 8.21 3.21 -13.03
CA LEU A 465 8.67 1.88 -13.44
C LEU A 465 7.60 1.08 -14.22
N SER A 466 6.64 1.77 -14.81
CA SER A 466 5.53 1.21 -15.58
C SER A 466 5.61 1.54 -17.08
N GLY A 467 6.72 2.12 -17.54
CA GLY A 467 7.01 2.37 -18.96
C GLY A 467 6.95 3.84 -19.39
N ASN A 468 6.59 4.78 -18.50
CA ASN A 468 6.66 6.21 -18.79
C ASN A 468 8.06 6.75 -18.52
N THR A 469 8.87 6.87 -19.57
CA THR A 469 10.29 7.29 -19.49
C THR A 469 10.46 8.66 -18.82
N CYS A 470 9.53 9.60 -19.02
CA CYS A 470 9.60 10.91 -18.36
C CYS A 470 9.55 10.79 -16.83
N LEU A 471 8.67 9.94 -16.31
CA LEU A 471 8.57 9.68 -14.86
C LEU A 471 9.80 8.91 -14.36
N ASP A 472 10.23 7.89 -15.11
CA ASP A 472 11.35 7.02 -14.76
C ASP A 472 12.67 7.79 -14.77
N ASP A 473 12.85 8.76 -15.67
CA ASP A 473 14.02 9.65 -15.71
C ASP A 473 14.10 10.54 -14.46
N HIS A 474 12.97 11.11 -14.00
CA HIS A 474 12.93 11.86 -12.74
C HIS A 474 13.26 10.98 -11.54
N LEU A 475 12.73 9.75 -11.50
CA LEU A 475 13.04 8.76 -10.46
C LEU A 475 14.53 8.40 -10.45
N ALA A 476 15.08 8.07 -11.61
CA ALA A 476 16.49 7.69 -11.76
C ALA A 476 17.44 8.84 -11.38
N ALA A 477 17.18 10.06 -11.85
CA ALA A 477 17.97 11.25 -11.50
C ALA A 477 17.96 11.49 -9.99
N TYR A 478 16.79 11.41 -9.35
CA TYR A 478 16.71 11.56 -7.89
C TYR A 478 17.43 10.45 -7.14
N LEU A 479 17.32 9.20 -7.56
CA LEU A 479 18.05 8.09 -6.94
C LEU A 479 19.56 8.21 -7.16
N ALA A 480 20.02 8.81 -8.26
CA ALA A 480 21.44 9.04 -8.52
C ALA A 480 22.04 10.18 -7.67
N THR A 481 21.32 11.30 -7.55
CA THR A 481 21.85 12.56 -7.01
C THR A 481 21.21 12.99 -5.68
N GLY A 482 19.94 12.71 -5.48
CA GLY A 482 19.12 13.24 -4.39
C GLY A 482 18.48 14.60 -4.70
N GLU A 483 18.70 15.11 -5.92
CA GLU A 483 18.10 16.36 -6.40
C GLU A 483 16.70 16.09 -6.95
N VAL A 484 15.78 17.03 -6.73
CA VAL A 484 14.38 16.96 -7.17
C VAL A 484 14.08 18.09 -8.14
N PRO A 485 13.19 17.91 -9.12
CA PRO A 485 12.77 18.99 -10.00
C PRO A 485 12.15 20.16 -9.20
N ARG A 486 12.29 21.37 -9.72
CA ARG A 486 11.75 22.60 -9.14
C ARG A 486 11.28 23.54 -10.24
N GLY A 487 10.29 24.38 -9.94
CA GLY A 487 9.92 25.47 -10.83
C GLY A 487 8.78 25.16 -11.78
N GLY A 488 7.98 24.14 -11.52
CA GLY A 488 6.74 23.85 -12.25
C GLY A 488 5.63 24.89 -12.01
N SER A 489 4.47 24.66 -12.58
CA SER A 489 3.28 25.51 -12.45
C SER A 489 2.22 24.87 -11.54
N GLY A 490 1.52 25.70 -10.76
CA GLY A 490 0.45 25.25 -9.87
C GLY A 490 0.97 24.43 -8.69
N ALA A 491 0.44 23.21 -8.49
CA ALA A 491 0.87 22.31 -7.43
C ALA A 491 2.01 21.37 -7.87
N ALA A 492 2.32 21.28 -9.17
CA ALA A 492 3.33 20.38 -9.71
C ALA A 492 4.67 21.09 -9.89
N ASP A 493 5.77 20.44 -9.56
CA ASP A 493 7.15 20.86 -9.83
C ASP A 493 7.65 20.39 -11.22
N ALA A 494 7.08 19.28 -11.72
CA ALA A 494 7.27 18.79 -13.08
C ALA A 494 6.00 18.09 -13.58
N ILE A 495 5.81 18.05 -14.90
CA ILE A 495 4.66 17.44 -15.54
C ILE A 495 5.16 16.51 -16.65
N CYS A 496 4.69 15.27 -16.62
CA CYS A 496 4.85 14.28 -17.69
C CYS A 496 3.49 14.00 -18.32
N SER A 497 3.44 13.79 -19.62
CA SER A 497 2.21 13.32 -20.28
C SER A 497 1.97 11.85 -19.98
N ALA A 498 0.72 11.45 -19.84
CA ALA A 498 0.35 10.05 -19.73
C ALA A 498 0.75 9.26 -20.98
N LEU A 499 0.96 7.95 -20.81
CA LEU A 499 1.08 7.02 -21.93
C LEU A 499 -0.28 6.94 -22.68
N PRO A 500 -0.27 6.63 -23.99
CA PRO A 500 -1.50 6.34 -24.72
C PRO A 500 -2.31 5.21 -24.05
N ASP A 501 -3.63 5.27 -24.18
CA ASP A 501 -4.47 4.14 -23.80
C ASP A 501 -4.12 2.88 -24.60
N PRO A 502 -4.40 1.69 -24.07
CA PRO A 502 -4.12 0.44 -24.78
C PRO A 502 -4.93 0.33 -26.07
N GLU A 503 -4.39 -0.40 -27.05
CA GLU A 503 -5.14 -0.82 -28.24
C GLU A 503 -5.93 -2.10 -27.96
N PRO A 504 -7.05 -2.36 -28.67
CA PRO A 504 -7.74 -3.65 -28.64
C PRO A 504 -6.79 -4.82 -28.94
N LEU A 505 -7.05 -6.02 -28.39
CA LEU A 505 -6.13 -7.17 -28.48
C LEU A 505 -5.83 -7.58 -29.92
N GLU A 506 -6.81 -7.59 -30.81
CA GLU A 506 -6.61 -7.93 -32.24
C GLU A 506 -5.71 -6.91 -32.94
N ALA A 507 -5.92 -5.60 -32.69
CA ALA A 507 -5.09 -4.54 -33.27
C ALA A 507 -3.66 -4.59 -32.70
N ALA A 508 -3.51 -4.92 -31.41
CA ALA A 508 -2.22 -5.10 -30.77
C ALA A 508 -1.46 -6.32 -31.33
N ALA A 509 -2.15 -7.42 -31.67
CA ALA A 509 -1.54 -8.58 -32.31
C ALA A 509 -1.09 -8.28 -33.74
N ALA A 510 -1.88 -7.51 -34.52
CA ALA A 510 -1.55 -7.12 -35.88
C ALA A 510 -0.36 -6.12 -35.94
N SER A 511 -0.21 -5.25 -34.97
CA SER A 511 0.88 -4.26 -34.91
C SER A 511 2.22 -4.81 -34.39
N ARG A 512 2.21 -5.95 -33.71
CA ARG A 512 3.40 -6.64 -33.18
C ARG A 512 3.83 -7.72 -34.19
N GLY A 513 4.90 -7.46 -34.96
CA GLY A 513 5.55 -8.55 -35.69
C GLY A 513 5.94 -9.69 -34.75
N PRO A 514 6.21 -10.92 -35.26
CA PRO A 514 6.36 -12.14 -34.43
C PRO A 514 7.40 -12.11 -33.31
N SER A 515 8.24 -11.08 -33.24
CA SER A 515 9.36 -10.98 -32.28
C SER A 515 9.18 -9.98 -31.13
N ALA A 516 8.10 -9.17 -31.13
CA ALA A 516 7.91 -8.08 -30.15
C ALA A 516 6.87 -8.38 -29.04
N ALA A 517 6.31 -9.58 -29.02
CA ALA A 517 5.20 -9.94 -28.13
C ALA A 517 5.57 -10.09 -26.64
N GLN A 518 6.84 -9.97 -26.25
CA GLN A 518 7.30 -10.32 -24.89
C GLN A 518 7.86 -9.18 -24.02
N SER A 519 8.04 -7.94 -24.48
CA SER A 519 8.85 -7.00 -23.72
C SER A 519 8.17 -5.73 -23.17
N GLY A 520 6.99 -5.33 -23.62
CA GLY A 520 6.39 -4.05 -23.21
C GLY A 520 5.17 -4.12 -22.28
N GLY A 521 4.38 -5.18 -22.37
CA GLY A 521 3.18 -5.36 -21.54
C GLY A 521 3.45 -6.10 -20.20
N GLY A 522 4.54 -6.87 -20.13
CA GLY A 522 4.82 -7.74 -19.00
C GLY A 522 5.25 -7.01 -17.72
N THR A 523 6.00 -5.92 -17.82
CA THR A 523 6.51 -5.20 -16.63
C THR A 523 5.43 -4.38 -15.93
N ALA A 524 4.64 -3.60 -16.67
CA ALA A 524 3.56 -2.81 -16.09
C ALA A 524 2.47 -3.72 -15.48
N SER A 525 2.05 -4.79 -16.17
CA SER A 525 1.09 -5.77 -15.63
C SER A 525 1.60 -6.44 -14.36
N THR A 526 2.91 -6.76 -14.28
CA THR A 526 3.53 -7.34 -13.07
C THR A 526 3.46 -6.36 -11.89
N LEU A 527 3.79 -5.07 -12.10
CA LEU A 527 3.68 -4.06 -11.06
C LEU A 527 2.24 -3.94 -10.56
N HIS A 528 1.30 -3.79 -11.48
CA HIS A 528 -0.11 -3.61 -11.12
C HIS A 528 -0.73 -4.85 -10.46
N GLY A 529 -0.20 -6.05 -10.73
CA GLY A 529 -0.52 -7.24 -9.96
C GLY A 529 -0.05 -7.19 -8.51
N MET A 530 1.05 -6.46 -8.22
CA MET A 530 1.59 -6.32 -6.85
C MET A 530 0.95 -5.19 -6.04
N ILE A 531 0.46 -4.13 -6.70
CA ILE A 531 -0.05 -2.91 -6.05
C ILE A 531 -1.54 -2.67 -6.27
N GLY A 532 -2.20 -3.54 -7.02
CA GLY A 532 -3.59 -3.42 -7.43
C GLY A 532 -4.59 -3.86 -6.36
N PHE A 533 -5.83 -4.00 -6.79
CA PHE A 533 -6.95 -4.44 -5.95
C PHE A 533 -6.73 -5.86 -5.44
N ARG A 534 -6.77 -6.04 -4.13
CA ARG A 534 -6.58 -7.33 -3.45
C ARG A 534 -5.22 -8.01 -3.69
N SER A 535 -4.19 -7.24 -4.05
CA SER A 535 -2.81 -7.74 -4.14
C SER A 535 -2.19 -7.98 -2.76
#